data_083a5dc5a5333da95ab61a50127bc297
#
_entry.id   083a5dc5a5333da95ab61a50127bc297
#
_cell.length_a   1.000
_cell.length_b   1.000
_cell.length_c   1.000
_cell.angle_alpha   90.00
_cell.angle_beta   90.00
_cell.angle_gamma   90.00
#
_symmetry.space_group_name_H-M   'P 1'
#
loop_
_entity.id
_entity.type
_entity.pdbx_description
1 polymer ?
#
loop_
_entity_poly.entity_id
_entity_poly.type
_entity_poly.pdbx_seq_one_letter_code
_entity_poly.pdbx_strand_id
1 'polypeptide(L)'
;MTPTNSATASVIFGNAPLSIEDVNQIASGKARSSLSDAPEFRARIQRGADFLDRLLREDGTVYGVTTGYGDSCTVTVPPELVAELPHHLYTYHGCGLGELFTPEQTRAILATRLTSLSKGYSGVSVGLLQQLAALLQHDLLPLIPSEGSVGASGDLTPLSYVAAVLCGEREVWQDGSRIPAADALRAAGLTPLRLRPKEGLAIMNGTAVMTALACLAYRRAEYLCQLATRITAMASFTLDGNAHHFDATLFSVKPHPGQQQVAAWLRTDLHCEQPLRNEKRLQDRYSIRCAPHVIGVLTDALPWLRSSIENELNSANDNPIIDPDQERVLHGGHFYGGHIAFAMDSMKNAVANIADLLDRQMALMVDSRYNNGLPANLSGATGPRAAINHGLKALQISVFSRSTECHNQDKVSMGTIAARDCLRVLELTEQVVAALLVTVRQGVWLRSERQPGTALTELPQGRLAAMQQALANDIAPVAEDRMLEPELRLLLQRIRARAWSLYD
;
A
#
# COMPACT_ATOMS: atom_id res chain seq x y z
N MET A 1 -4.91 37.06 18.69
CA MET A 1 -5.26 36.32 17.48
C MET A 1 -6.22 35.21 17.88
N THR A 2 -7.48 35.39 17.59
CA THR A 2 -8.54 34.38 17.80
C THR A 2 -8.26 33.19 16.90
N PRO A 3 -8.33 31.92 17.39
CA PRO A 3 -8.21 30.77 16.50
C PRO A 3 -9.42 30.77 15.57
N THR A 4 -9.17 30.92 14.29
CA THR A 4 -10.17 30.65 13.26
C THR A 4 -10.59 29.20 13.38
N ASN A 5 -11.83 28.99 13.79
CA ASN A 5 -12.49 27.71 13.84
C ASN A 5 -12.61 27.20 12.38
N SER A 6 -11.59 26.50 11.88
CA SER A 6 -11.67 25.83 10.58
C SER A 6 -12.69 24.70 10.76
N ALA A 7 -13.85 24.82 10.14
CA ALA A 7 -14.82 23.75 10.09
C ALA A 7 -14.11 22.47 9.63
N THR A 8 -14.10 21.44 10.46
CA THR A 8 -13.52 20.13 10.11
C THR A 8 -14.26 19.61 8.88
N ALA A 9 -13.52 19.33 7.80
CA ALA A 9 -14.10 18.77 6.58
C ALA A 9 -14.92 17.52 6.92
N SER A 10 -16.02 17.29 6.24
CA SER A 10 -16.88 16.13 6.44
C SER A 10 -17.00 15.36 5.13
N VAL A 11 -16.69 14.08 5.14
CA VAL A 11 -16.83 13.15 4.04
C VAL A 11 -18.00 12.22 4.32
N ILE A 12 -18.97 12.18 3.39
CA ILE A 12 -20.19 11.36 3.54
C ILE A 12 -20.16 10.25 2.49
N PHE A 13 -19.95 9.02 2.97
CA PHE A 13 -19.97 7.83 2.12
C PHE A 13 -21.39 7.53 1.60
N GLY A 14 -21.49 7.22 0.31
CA GLY A 14 -22.77 6.91 -0.33
C GLY A 14 -23.48 8.13 -0.97
N ASN A 15 -22.92 9.33 -0.85
CA ASN A 15 -23.46 10.53 -1.50
C ASN A 15 -22.87 10.78 -2.89
N ALA A 16 -21.57 11.09 -2.93
CA ALA A 16 -20.83 11.44 -4.12
C ALA A 16 -19.60 10.55 -4.29
N PRO A 17 -19.01 10.45 -5.48
CA PRO A 17 -17.69 9.87 -5.65
C PRO A 17 -16.66 10.56 -4.77
N LEU A 18 -15.75 9.79 -4.16
CA LEU A 18 -14.65 10.32 -3.40
C LEU A 18 -13.48 10.69 -4.32
N SER A 19 -12.78 11.75 -3.96
CA SER A 19 -11.50 12.13 -4.56
C SER A 19 -10.32 11.52 -3.78
N ILE A 20 -9.14 11.56 -4.39
CA ILE A 20 -7.88 11.24 -3.71
C ILE A 20 -7.69 12.14 -2.48
N GLU A 21 -8.09 13.40 -2.56
CA GLU A 21 -8.01 14.38 -1.48
C GLU A 21 -8.87 13.99 -0.28
N ASP A 22 -10.09 13.51 -0.52
CA ASP A 22 -10.99 13.04 0.55
C ASP A 22 -10.37 11.88 1.33
N VAL A 23 -9.80 10.90 0.62
CA VAL A 23 -9.09 9.77 1.24
C VAL A 23 -7.92 10.27 2.08
N ASN A 24 -7.12 11.21 1.57
CA ASN A 24 -5.98 11.78 2.30
C ASN A 24 -6.41 12.59 3.54
N GLN A 25 -7.52 13.30 3.48
CA GLN A 25 -8.07 14.03 4.63
C GLN A 25 -8.56 13.07 5.73
N ILE A 26 -9.25 11.99 5.36
CA ILE A 26 -9.65 10.93 6.31
C ILE A 26 -8.40 10.26 6.90
N ALA A 27 -7.46 9.87 6.07
CA ALA A 27 -6.23 9.21 6.48
C ALA A 27 -5.43 10.01 7.51
N SER A 28 -5.32 11.33 7.29
CA SER A 28 -4.62 12.25 8.21
C SER A 28 -5.45 12.68 9.43
N GLY A 29 -6.68 12.18 9.59
CA GLY A 29 -7.58 12.56 10.69
C GLY A 29 -8.12 14.00 10.62
N LYS A 30 -8.02 14.65 9.46
CA LYS A 30 -8.47 16.04 9.25
C LYS A 30 -9.93 16.15 8.84
N ALA A 31 -10.52 15.08 8.35
CA ALA A 31 -11.94 15.02 8.00
C ALA A 31 -12.68 14.04 8.91
N ARG A 32 -13.89 14.42 9.31
CA ARG A 32 -14.85 13.49 9.91
C ARG A 32 -15.50 12.67 8.80
N SER A 33 -15.78 11.42 9.09
CA SER A 33 -16.44 10.50 8.17
C SER A 33 -17.81 10.11 8.69
N SER A 34 -18.79 10.00 7.79
CA SER A 34 -20.13 9.48 8.12
C SER A 34 -20.70 8.72 6.94
N LEU A 35 -21.67 7.85 7.23
CA LEU A 35 -22.45 7.17 6.20
C LEU A 35 -23.66 8.03 5.85
N SER A 36 -24.08 8.01 4.60
CA SER A 36 -25.26 8.73 4.12
C SER A 36 -26.53 8.26 4.84
N ASP A 37 -27.33 9.22 5.25
CA ASP A 37 -28.66 9.00 5.82
C ASP A 37 -29.78 9.08 4.75
N ALA A 38 -29.43 9.32 3.49
CA ALA A 38 -30.39 9.43 2.40
C ALA A 38 -31.22 8.14 2.27
N PRO A 39 -32.55 8.26 2.26
CA PRO A 39 -33.43 7.08 2.18
C PRO A 39 -33.16 6.23 0.94
N GLU A 40 -32.84 6.83 -0.19
CA GLU A 40 -32.55 6.16 -1.46
C GLU A 40 -31.28 5.33 -1.37
N PHE A 41 -30.24 5.86 -0.72
CA PHE A 41 -28.99 5.16 -0.47
C PHE A 41 -29.25 3.91 0.40
N ARG A 42 -29.90 4.10 1.54
CA ARG A 42 -30.22 2.99 2.47
C ARG A 42 -31.10 1.94 1.81
N ALA A 43 -32.11 2.37 1.07
CA ALA A 43 -33.01 1.48 0.33
C ALA A 43 -32.26 0.68 -0.73
N ARG A 44 -31.30 1.28 -1.45
CA ARG A 44 -30.48 0.58 -2.43
C ARG A 44 -29.63 -0.52 -1.79
N ILE A 45 -28.93 -0.20 -0.69
CA ILE A 45 -28.12 -1.18 0.06
C ILE A 45 -29.01 -2.32 0.54
N GLN A 46 -30.16 -1.99 1.15
CA GLN A 46 -31.07 -2.98 1.71
C GLN A 46 -31.67 -3.90 0.64
N ARG A 47 -32.06 -3.36 -0.54
CA ARG A 47 -32.56 -4.19 -1.67
C ARG A 47 -31.58 -5.28 -2.07
N GLY A 48 -30.27 -4.95 -2.16
CA GLY A 48 -29.22 -5.93 -2.47
C GLY A 48 -29.12 -7.05 -1.44
N ALA A 49 -29.20 -6.68 -0.17
CA ALA A 49 -29.18 -7.63 0.94
C ALA A 49 -30.44 -8.53 0.95
N ASP A 50 -31.62 -7.92 0.78
CA ASP A 50 -32.90 -8.65 0.77
C ASP A 50 -33.02 -9.59 -0.44
N PHE A 51 -32.53 -9.16 -1.61
CA PHE A 51 -32.47 -10.02 -2.79
C PHE A 51 -31.60 -11.26 -2.53
N LEU A 52 -30.39 -11.07 -1.94
CA LEU A 52 -29.52 -12.18 -1.63
C LEU A 52 -30.15 -13.13 -0.60
N ASP A 53 -30.79 -12.62 0.45
CA ASP A 53 -31.47 -13.42 1.45
C ASP A 53 -32.63 -14.24 0.86
N ARG A 54 -33.37 -13.67 -0.08
CA ARG A 54 -34.44 -14.37 -0.79
C ARG A 54 -33.86 -15.48 -1.66
N LEU A 55 -32.82 -15.18 -2.45
CA LEU A 55 -32.14 -16.13 -3.30
C LEU A 55 -31.59 -17.33 -2.53
N LEU A 56 -31.01 -17.10 -1.36
CA LEU A 56 -30.51 -18.17 -0.49
C LEU A 56 -31.61 -19.06 0.08
N ARG A 57 -32.82 -18.54 0.32
CA ARG A 57 -33.97 -19.33 0.75
C ARG A 57 -34.58 -20.18 -0.39
N GLU A 58 -34.38 -19.75 -1.62
CA GLU A 58 -34.86 -20.42 -2.84
C GLU A 58 -33.82 -21.40 -3.44
N ASP A 59 -32.84 -21.83 -2.63
CA ASP A 59 -31.74 -22.73 -3.02
C ASP A 59 -30.89 -22.22 -4.19
N GLY A 60 -30.77 -20.88 -4.30
CA GLY A 60 -29.95 -20.23 -5.34
C GLY A 60 -28.47 -20.50 -5.15
N THR A 61 -27.77 -20.80 -6.27
CA THR A 61 -26.32 -20.99 -6.24
C THR A 61 -25.59 -19.65 -6.33
N VAL A 62 -24.79 -19.34 -5.31
CA VAL A 62 -23.99 -18.12 -5.23
C VAL A 62 -22.55 -18.46 -4.87
N TYR A 63 -21.60 -18.09 -5.71
CA TYR A 63 -20.17 -18.33 -5.50
C TYR A 63 -19.71 -17.78 -4.13
N GLY A 64 -19.00 -18.62 -3.38
CA GLY A 64 -18.45 -18.24 -2.07
C GLY A 64 -19.51 -17.96 -1.00
N VAL A 65 -20.74 -18.37 -1.24
CA VAL A 65 -21.86 -18.30 -0.30
C VAL A 65 -22.51 -19.67 -0.14
N THR A 66 -22.98 -20.27 -1.23
CA THR A 66 -23.50 -21.66 -1.29
C THR A 66 -22.52 -22.60 -1.97
N THR A 67 -21.36 -22.11 -2.40
CA THR A 67 -20.24 -22.89 -2.92
C THR A 67 -18.96 -22.58 -2.14
N GLY A 68 -17.95 -23.43 -2.26
CA GLY A 68 -16.59 -23.12 -1.82
C GLY A 68 -15.96 -21.97 -2.60
N TYR A 69 -14.76 -21.58 -2.19
CA TYR A 69 -13.99 -20.49 -2.80
C TYR A 69 -12.98 -21.02 -3.83
N GLY A 70 -12.61 -20.16 -4.79
CA GLY A 70 -11.57 -20.46 -5.79
C GLY A 70 -11.93 -21.71 -6.62
N ASP A 71 -11.03 -22.67 -6.69
CA ASP A 71 -11.21 -23.93 -7.42
C ASP A 71 -12.34 -24.81 -6.86
N SER A 72 -12.71 -24.61 -5.58
CA SER A 72 -13.84 -25.27 -4.93
C SER A 72 -15.20 -24.67 -5.31
N CYS A 73 -15.29 -23.83 -6.32
CA CYS A 73 -16.54 -23.19 -6.76
C CYS A 73 -17.62 -24.19 -7.22
N THR A 74 -17.23 -25.43 -7.53
CA THR A 74 -18.13 -26.53 -7.89
C THR A 74 -18.59 -27.39 -6.70
N VAL A 75 -18.04 -27.11 -5.50
CA VAL A 75 -18.38 -27.85 -4.27
C VAL A 75 -19.51 -27.11 -3.56
N THR A 76 -20.66 -27.74 -3.46
CA THR A 76 -21.82 -27.19 -2.74
C THR A 76 -21.56 -27.23 -1.24
N VAL A 77 -21.83 -26.09 -0.57
CA VAL A 77 -21.76 -25.99 0.89
C VAL A 77 -23.13 -26.38 1.47
N PRO A 78 -23.18 -27.30 2.44
CA PRO A 78 -24.42 -27.63 3.13
C PRO A 78 -25.09 -26.39 3.72
N PRO A 79 -26.42 -26.23 3.61
CA PRO A 79 -27.12 -25.01 4.06
C PRO A 79 -26.86 -24.62 5.51
N GLU A 80 -26.70 -25.61 6.39
CA GLU A 80 -26.39 -25.43 7.82
C GLU A 80 -25.00 -24.83 8.07
N LEU A 81 -24.05 -24.96 7.11
CA LEU A 81 -22.69 -24.42 7.21
C LEU A 81 -22.51 -23.08 6.52
N VAL A 82 -23.44 -22.63 5.71
CA VAL A 82 -23.35 -21.36 4.96
C VAL A 82 -23.08 -20.16 5.87
N ALA A 83 -23.67 -20.15 7.07
CA ALA A 83 -23.49 -19.08 8.05
C ALA A 83 -22.10 -19.06 8.72
N GLU A 84 -21.33 -20.14 8.61
CA GLU A 84 -19.98 -20.27 9.17
C GLU A 84 -18.89 -19.85 8.17
N LEU A 85 -19.18 -19.86 6.87
CA LEU A 85 -18.22 -19.54 5.81
C LEU A 85 -17.50 -18.20 6.00
N PRO A 86 -18.18 -17.09 6.39
CA PRO A 86 -17.50 -15.82 6.60
C PRO A 86 -16.43 -15.89 7.70
N HIS A 87 -16.70 -16.63 8.79
CA HIS A 87 -15.74 -16.85 9.87
C HIS A 87 -14.51 -17.62 9.37
N HIS A 88 -14.71 -18.75 8.70
CA HIS A 88 -13.63 -19.54 8.14
C HIS A 88 -12.79 -18.71 7.14
N LEU A 89 -13.44 -17.93 6.28
CA LEU A 89 -12.76 -17.12 5.27
C LEU A 89 -11.74 -16.14 5.89
N TYR A 90 -12.14 -15.32 6.86
CA TYR A 90 -11.20 -14.38 7.44
C TYR A 90 -10.20 -15.03 8.41
N THR A 91 -10.53 -16.21 8.93
CA THR A 91 -9.65 -16.95 9.84
C THR A 91 -8.44 -17.51 9.09
N TYR A 92 -8.63 -18.28 8.02
CA TYR A 92 -7.49 -18.88 7.31
C TYR A 92 -6.67 -17.87 6.49
N HIS A 93 -7.23 -16.71 6.14
CA HIS A 93 -6.48 -15.60 5.56
C HIS A 93 -5.70 -14.78 6.60
N GLY A 94 -5.82 -15.08 7.89
CA GLY A 94 -5.06 -14.46 8.97
C GLY A 94 -3.59 -14.88 9.01
N CYS A 95 -2.89 -14.76 7.90
CA CYS A 95 -1.52 -15.23 7.71
C CYS A 95 -0.57 -14.12 7.20
N GLY A 96 -0.96 -12.85 7.37
CA GLY A 96 -0.12 -11.72 7.00
C GLY A 96 1.13 -11.58 7.87
N LEU A 97 2.17 -11.03 7.29
CA LEU A 97 3.49 -10.82 7.91
C LEU A 97 4.03 -9.42 7.60
N GLY A 98 5.27 -9.17 8.01
CA GLY A 98 5.94 -7.88 7.80
C GLY A 98 5.56 -6.83 8.83
N GLU A 99 5.90 -5.58 8.56
CA GLU A 99 5.52 -4.44 9.38
C GLU A 99 4.01 -4.19 9.30
N LEU A 100 3.46 -3.60 10.35
CA LEU A 100 2.05 -3.20 10.33
C LEU A 100 1.85 -1.91 9.51
N PHE A 101 0.76 -1.81 8.79
CA PHE A 101 0.36 -0.53 8.21
C PHE A 101 0.17 0.52 9.30
N THR A 102 0.58 1.74 8.98
CA THR A 102 0.42 2.88 9.89
C THR A 102 -1.06 3.23 10.10
N PRO A 103 -1.41 3.92 11.20
CA PRO A 103 -2.78 4.41 11.40
C PRO A 103 -3.32 5.21 10.20
N GLU A 104 -2.49 6.04 9.57
CA GLU A 104 -2.85 6.78 8.36
C GLU A 104 -3.22 5.85 7.21
N GLN A 105 -2.40 4.83 6.94
CA GLN A 105 -2.66 3.84 5.90
C GLN A 105 -3.92 3.02 6.21
N THR A 106 -4.12 2.62 7.46
CA THR A 106 -5.30 1.85 7.87
C THR A 106 -6.59 2.66 7.74
N ARG A 107 -6.61 3.96 8.10
CA ARG A 107 -7.77 4.83 7.84
C ARG A 107 -8.08 4.92 6.35
N ALA A 108 -7.07 5.07 5.50
CA ALA A 108 -7.25 5.08 4.05
C ALA A 108 -7.86 3.76 3.54
N ILE A 109 -7.39 2.61 4.05
CA ILE A 109 -7.91 1.27 3.68
C ILE A 109 -9.38 1.14 4.06
N LEU A 110 -9.76 1.51 5.29
CA LEU A 110 -11.15 1.48 5.74
C LEU A 110 -12.04 2.40 4.88
N ALA A 111 -11.59 3.63 4.61
CA ALA A 111 -12.31 4.58 3.77
C ALA A 111 -12.53 4.04 2.35
N THR A 112 -11.49 3.49 1.74
CA THR A 112 -11.56 2.92 0.38
C THR A 112 -12.51 1.72 0.35
N ARG A 113 -12.43 0.82 1.35
CA ARG A 113 -13.36 -0.32 1.41
C ARG A 113 -14.80 0.12 1.60
N LEU A 114 -15.04 1.05 2.50
CA LEU A 114 -16.37 1.60 2.74
C LEU A 114 -16.94 2.27 1.48
N THR A 115 -16.11 3.00 0.72
CA THR A 115 -16.51 3.61 -0.56
C THR A 115 -17.01 2.57 -1.55
N SER A 116 -16.25 1.50 -1.76
CA SER A 116 -16.61 0.42 -2.68
C SER A 116 -17.93 -0.26 -2.28
N LEU A 117 -18.07 -0.64 -1.01
CA LEU A 117 -19.28 -1.30 -0.50
C LEU A 117 -20.51 -0.36 -0.56
N SER A 118 -20.30 0.95 -0.39
CA SER A 118 -21.38 1.96 -0.48
C SER A 118 -21.94 2.13 -1.87
N LYS A 119 -21.36 1.52 -2.92
CA LYS A 119 -21.96 1.49 -4.27
C LYS A 119 -23.23 0.61 -4.33
N GLY A 120 -23.41 -0.28 -3.35
CA GLY A 120 -24.63 -1.10 -3.23
C GLY A 120 -24.69 -2.30 -4.17
N TYR A 121 -23.53 -2.81 -4.64
CA TYR A 121 -23.43 -3.98 -5.50
C TYR A 121 -22.85 -5.21 -4.80
N SER A 122 -22.70 -5.17 -3.48
CA SER A 122 -22.03 -6.25 -2.72
C SER A 122 -23.00 -7.14 -1.95
N GLY A 123 -24.29 -6.81 -1.90
CA GLY A 123 -25.31 -7.58 -1.16
C GLY A 123 -25.11 -7.58 0.35
N VAL A 124 -24.50 -6.52 0.90
CA VAL A 124 -24.21 -6.35 2.32
C VAL A 124 -25.30 -5.57 3.03
N SER A 125 -25.41 -5.75 4.35
CA SER A 125 -26.36 -5.03 5.17
C SER A 125 -25.94 -3.58 5.42
N VAL A 126 -26.91 -2.70 5.69
CA VAL A 126 -26.65 -1.34 6.17
C VAL A 126 -25.85 -1.36 7.49
N GLY A 127 -26.12 -2.33 8.36
CA GLY A 127 -25.40 -2.51 9.63
C GLY A 127 -23.91 -2.74 9.46
N LEU A 128 -23.48 -3.49 8.45
CA LEU A 128 -22.07 -3.66 8.14
C LEU A 128 -21.41 -2.33 7.76
N LEU A 129 -22.04 -1.53 6.89
CA LEU A 129 -21.51 -0.23 6.48
C LEU A 129 -21.43 0.75 7.66
N GLN A 130 -22.44 0.72 8.54
CA GLN A 130 -22.45 1.52 9.76
C GLN A 130 -21.30 1.14 10.70
N GLN A 131 -21.02 -0.15 10.85
CA GLN A 131 -19.92 -0.63 11.70
C GLN A 131 -18.56 -0.25 11.11
N LEU A 132 -18.37 -0.37 9.79
CA LEU A 132 -17.15 0.11 9.11
C LEU A 132 -16.95 1.62 9.28
N ALA A 133 -18.03 2.41 9.13
CA ALA A 133 -17.99 3.84 9.37
C ALA A 133 -17.67 4.15 10.85
N ALA A 134 -18.21 3.38 11.79
CA ALA A 134 -17.95 3.53 13.21
C ALA A 134 -16.48 3.25 13.58
N LEU A 135 -15.81 2.27 12.93
CA LEU A 135 -14.37 2.07 13.12
C LEU A 135 -13.56 3.35 12.79
N LEU A 136 -13.90 4.04 11.69
CA LEU A 136 -13.27 5.31 11.33
C LEU A 136 -13.62 6.44 12.32
N GLN A 137 -14.88 6.52 12.75
CA GLN A 137 -15.37 7.57 13.65
C GLN A 137 -14.74 7.50 15.05
N HIS A 138 -14.53 6.28 15.55
CA HIS A 138 -13.93 6.02 16.86
C HIS A 138 -12.42 5.75 16.80
N ASP A 139 -11.82 5.86 15.62
CA ASP A 139 -10.39 5.59 15.39
C ASP A 139 -9.95 4.20 15.85
N LEU A 140 -10.82 3.20 15.71
CA LEU A 140 -10.53 1.81 15.98
C LEU A 140 -9.90 1.15 14.76
N LEU A 141 -8.58 1.17 14.68
CA LEU A 141 -7.84 0.85 13.47
C LEU A 141 -7.28 -0.58 13.52
N PRO A 142 -7.76 -1.52 12.70
CA PRO A 142 -7.23 -2.88 12.64
C PRO A 142 -5.70 -2.90 12.47
N LEU A 143 -5.03 -3.78 13.21
CA LEU A 143 -3.60 -4.05 13.06
C LEU A 143 -3.39 -4.93 11.83
N ILE A 144 -3.09 -4.34 10.70
CA ILE A 144 -3.00 -5.02 9.41
C ILE A 144 -1.52 -5.21 9.03
N PRO A 145 -1.01 -6.44 8.89
CA PRO A 145 0.31 -6.69 8.32
C PRO A 145 0.40 -6.25 6.86
N SER A 146 1.53 -5.66 6.49
CA SER A 146 1.75 -5.09 5.15
C SER A 146 2.04 -6.14 4.06
N GLU A 147 2.36 -7.38 4.45
CA GLU A 147 2.72 -8.47 3.54
C GLU A 147 1.70 -9.60 3.62
N GLY A 148 1.34 -10.16 2.45
CA GLY A 148 0.39 -11.27 2.35
C GLY A 148 -0.58 -11.15 1.17
N SER A 149 -0.82 -9.95 0.62
CA SER A 149 -1.58 -9.79 -0.62
C SER A 149 -0.65 -9.82 -1.84
N VAL A 150 -1.01 -10.63 -2.82
CA VAL A 150 -0.41 -10.63 -4.17
C VAL A 150 -1.40 -10.12 -5.22
N GLY A 151 -2.54 -9.59 -4.79
CA GLY A 151 -3.58 -9.06 -5.68
C GLY A 151 -4.31 -10.12 -6.50
N ALA A 152 -4.26 -11.41 -6.12
CA ALA A 152 -4.84 -12.50 -6.90
C ALA A 152 -6.37 -12.41 -7.00
N SER A 153 -7.04 -12.23 -5.86
CA SER A 153 -8.48 -11.93 -5.75
C SER A 153 -8.69 -10.60 -5.03
N GLY A 154 -7.89 -9.61 -5.40
CA GLY A 154 -7.74 -8.38 -4.63
C GLY A 154 -6.89 -8.60 -3.39
N ASP A 155 -7.24 -7.94 -2.32
CA ASP A 155 -6.43 -7.79 -1.10
C ASP A 155 -6.95 -8.67 0.06
N LEU A 156 -7.19 -9.98 -0.18
CA LEU A 156 -7.86 -10.88 0.78
C LEU A 156 -7.18 -10.90 2.15
N THR A 157 -5.87 -11.18 2.20
CA THR A 157 -5.14 -11.32 3.46
C THR A 157 -5.22 -10.06 4.32
N PRO A 158 -4.83 -8.86 3.88
CA PRO A 158 -4.93 -7.68 4.73
C PRO A 158 -6.37 -7.32 5.10
N LEU A 159 -7.35 -7.49 4.21
CA LEU A 159 -8.76 -7.21 4.51
C LEU A 159 -9.39 -8.23 5.45
N SER A 160 -8.81 -9.43 5.61
CA SER A 160 -9.24 -10.41 6.63
C SER A 160 -9.08 -9.86 8.05
N TYR A 161 -8.13 -8.96 8.26
CA TYR A 161 -7.94 -8.30 9.56
C TYR A 161 -9.05 -7.29 9.84
N VAL A 162 -9.57 -6.62 8.81
CA VAL A 162 -10.75 -5.76 8.93
C VAL A 162 -12.00 -6.58 9.28
N ALA A 163 -12.23 -7.70 8.56
CA ALA A 163 -13.36 -8.59 8.82
C ALA A 163 -13.33 -9.14 10.23
N ALA A 164 -12.18 -9.61 10.71
CA ALA A 164 -12.01 -10.14 12.06
C ALA A 164 -12.29 -9.08 13.14
N VAL A 165 -11.78 -7.85 12.97
CA VAL A 165 -12.02 -6.75 13.91
C VAL A 165 -13.51 -6.39 14.00
N LEU A 166 -14.23 -6.38 12.90
CA LEU A 166 -15.69 -6.19 12.90
C LEU A 166 -16.43 -7.25 13.73
N CYS A 167 -15.88 -8.46 13.79
CA CYS A 167 -16.38 -9.59 14.59
C CYS A 167 -15.86 -9.61 16.03
N GLY A 168 -15.04 -8.63 16.43
CA GLY A 168 -14.47 -8.55 17.78
C GLY A 168 -13.22 -9.41 17.98
N GLU A 169 -12.62 -9.89 16.90
CA GLU A 169 -11.40 -10.69 16.94
C GLU A 169 -10.17 -9.86 16.60
N ARG A 170 -8.97 -10.35 16.98
CA ARG A 170 -7.68 -9.67 16.79
C ARG A 170 -7.58 -8.35 17.56
N GLU A 171 -6.74 -7.44 17.09
CA GLU A 171 -6.38 -6.21 17.80
C GLU A 171 -6.58 -4.98 16.91
N VAL A 172 -6.73 -3.84 17.57
CA VAL A 172 -6.77 -2.51 16.94
C VAL A 172 -5.72 -1.58 17.56
N TRP A 173 -5.30 -0.58 16.79
CA TRP A 173 -4.71 0.63 17.34
C TRP A 173 -5.82 1.51 17.91
N GLN A 174 -5.64 1.97 19.14
CA GLN A 174 -6.45 3.03 19.74
C GLN A 174 -5.53 3.88 20.63
N ASP A 175 -5.48 5.19 20.40
CA ASP A 175 -4.65 6.13 21.17
C ASP A 175 -3.17 5.70 21.33
N GLY A 176 -2.60 5.12 20.26
CA GLY A 176 -1.21 4.65 20.23
C GLY A 176 -0.95 3.32 20.94
N SER A 177 -1.98 2.65 21.45
CA SER A 177 -1.90 1.36 22.14
C SER A 177 -2.56 0.26 21.32
N ARG A 178 -2.09 -0.99 21.51
CA ARG A 178 -2.72 -2.20 20.96
C ARG A 178 -3.75 -2.70 21.95
N ILE A 179 -4.98 -2.85 21.50
CA ILE A 179 -6.11 -3.28 22.33
C ILE A 179 -6.85 -4.42 21.62
N PRO A 180 -7.30 -5.47 22.33
CA PRO A 180 -8.19 -6.47 21.75
C PRO A 180 -9.43 -5.83 21.14
N ALA A 181 -9.81 -6.24 19.92
CA ALA A 181 -10.91 -5.63 19.18
C ALA A 181 -12.24 -5.70 19.94
N ALA A 182 -12.53 -6.81 20.62
CA ALA A 182 -13.75 -6.96 21.42
C ALA A 182 -13.85 -5.91 22.55
N ASP A 183 -12.73 -5.58 23.18
CA ASP A 183 -12.70 -4.60 24.27
C ASP A 183 -12.84 -3.18 23.73
N ALA A 184 -12.16 -2.87 22.63
CA ALA A 184 -12.23 -1.57 21.98
C ALA A 184 -13.65 -1.28 21.43
N LEU A 185 -14.28 -2.26 20.79
CA LEU A 185 -15.66 -2.15 20.30
C LEU A 185 -16.62 -1.91 21.49
N ARG A 186 -16.50 -2.70 22.56
CA ARG A 186 -17.33 -2.54 23.76
C ARG A 186 -17.17 -1.15 24.38
N ALA A 187 -15.94 -0.64 24.49
CA ALA A 187 -15.67 0.69 25.03
C ALA A 187 -16.28 1.80 24.15
N ALA A 188 -16.39 1.60 22.86
CA ALA A 188 -17.05 2.50 21.92
C ALA A 188 -18.58 2.32 21.86
N GLY A 189 -19.16 1.42 22.65
CA GLY A 189 -20.60 1.09 22.62
C GLY A 189 -21.04 0.30 21.38
N LEU A 190 -20.08 -0.35 20.70
CA LEU A 190 -20.32 -1.15 19.50
C LEU A 190 -20.39 -2.65 19.86
N THR A 191 -21.30 -3.36 19.22
CA THR A 191 -21.42 -4.82 19.38
C THR A 191 -20.69 -5.51 18.24
N PRO A 192 -19.80 -6.49 18.50
CA PRO A 192 -19.21 -7.30 17.45
C PRO A 192 -20.26 -7.89 16.51
N LEU A 193 -20.00 -7.83 15.20
CA LEU A 193 -20.90 -8.37 14.20
C LEU A 193 -20.77 -9.89 14.10
N ARG A 194 -21.86 -10.53 13.76
CA ARG A 194 -21.85 -11.83 13.10
C ARG A 194 -22.11 -11.59 11.63
N LEU A 195 -21.07 -11.81 10.80
CA LEU A 195 -21.18 -11.56 9.37
C LEU A 195 -22.22 -12.49 8.74
N ARG A 196 -23.06 -11.92 7.90
CA ARG A 196 -24.05 -12.67 7.11
C ARG A 196 -23.34 -13.39 5.96
N PRO A 197 -23.95 -14.42 5.36
CA PRO A 197 -23.46 -15.00 4.12
C PRO A 197 -23.12 -13.91 3.08
N LYS A 198 -22.02 -14.03 2.35
CA LYS A 198 -21.43 -13.04 1.44
C LYS A 198 -20.66 -11.89 2.12
N GLU A 199 -21.01 -11.43 3.34
CA GLU A 199 -20.37 -10.23 3.92
C GLU A 199 -18.87 -10.42 4.16
N GLY A 200 -18.43 -11.61 4.57
CA GLY A 200 -17.00 -11.92 4.69
C GLY A 200 -16.28 -11.74 3.35
N LEU A 201 -16.81 -12.34 2.29
CA LEU A 201 -16.26 -12.19 0.95
C LEU A 201 -16.35 -10.74 0.46
N ALA A 202 -17.46 -10.06 0.71
CA ALA A 202 -17.65 -8.66 0.32
C ALA A 202 -16.63 -7.72 0.98
N ILE A 203 -16.25 -7.94 2.25
CA ILE A 203 -15.21 -7.14 2.91
C ILE A 203 -13.84 -7.44 2.32
N MET A 204 -13.51 -8.70 2.06
CA MET A 204 -12.16 -9.15 1.79
C MET A 204 -11.79 -9.13 0.31
N ASN A 205 -12.72 -9.43 -0.57
CA ASN A 205 -12.50 -9.52 -2.01
C ASN A 205 -12.59 -8.12 -2.63
N GLY A 206 -11.48 -7.66 -3.21
CA GLY A 206 -11.40 -6.34 -3.85
C GLY A 206 -10.07 -5.64 -3.65
N THR A 207 -9.96 -4.44 -4.21
CA THR A 207 -8.71 -3.70 -4.42
C THR A 207 -8.49 -2.57 -3.40
N ALA A 208 -9.13 -2.64 -2.23
CA ALA A 208 -9.17 -1.51 -1.31
C ALA A 208 -7.81 -1.13 -0.71
N VAL A 209 -6.92 -2.09 -0.42
CA VAL A 209 -5.61 -1.81 0.16
C VAL A 209 -4.69 -1.16 -0.87
N MET A 210 -4.54 -1.78 -2.04
CA MET A 210 -3.71 -1.22 -3.10
C MET A 210 -4.19 0.16 -3.53
N THR A 211 -5.49 0.40 -3.61
CA THR A 211 -6.08 1.70 -3.99
C THR A 211 -5.89 2.76 -2.91
N ALA A 212 -6.04 2.40 -1.63
CA ALA A 212 -5.76 3.29 -0.51
C ALA A 212 -4.31 3.78 -0.52
N LEU A 213 -3.36 2.84 -0.67
CA LEU A 213 -1.94 3.17 -0.75
C LEU A 213 -1.62 4.01 -1.99
N ALA A 214 -2.30 3.76 -3.11
CA ALA A 214 -2.16 4.57 -4.32
C ALA A 214 -2.63 6.02 -4.12
N CYS A 215 -3.73 6.24 -3.41
CA CYS A 215 -4.20 7.59 -3.05
C CYS A 215 -3.16 8.36 -2.21
N LEU A 216 -2.55 7.69 -1.22
CA LEU A 216 -1.51 8.29 -0.40
C LEU A 216 -0.23 8.57 -1.19
N ALA A 217 0.19 7.63 -2.04
CA ALA A 217 1.37 7.77 -2.89
C ALA A 217 1.21 8.92 -3.91
N TYR A 218 0.03 9.03 -4.52
CA TYR A 218 -0.27 10.09 -5.48
C TYR A 218 -0.05 11.49 -4.90
N ARG A 219 -0.59 11.77 -3.71
CA ARG A 219 -0.43 13.09 -3.05
C ARG A 219 1.02 13.43 -2.76
N ARG A 220 1.81 12.42 -2.38
CA ARG A 220 3.25 12.60 -2.15
C ARG A 220 3.99 12.88 -3.46
N ALA A 221 3.67 12.15 -4.54
CA ALA A 221 4.29 12.33 -5.85
C ALA A 221 3.94 13.69 -6.47
N GLU A 222 2.70 14.13 -6.36
CA GLU A 222 2.23 15.45 -6.81
C GLU A 222 2.98 16.59 -6.11
N TYR A 223 3.10 16.53 -4.79
CA TYR A 223 3.89 17.50 -4.02
C TYR A 223 5.36 17.47 -4.39
N LEU A 224 5.92 16.27 -4.63
CA LEU A 224 7.31 16.10 -5.01
C LEU A 224 7.66 16.80 -6.32
N CYS A 225 6.77 16.82 -7.32
CA CYS A 225 6.98 17.57 -8.56
C CYS A 225 7.21 19.05 -8.30
N GLN A 226 6.37 19.64 -7.46
CA GLN A 226 6.47 21.06 -7.11
C GLN A 226 7.72 21.35 -6.29
N LEU A 227 8.00 20.52 -5.30
CA LEU A 227 9.17 20.65 -4.44
C LEU A 227 10.48 20.49 -5.22
N ALA A 228 10.58 19.49 -6.08
CA ALA A 228 11.74 19.27 -6.93
C ALA A 228 11.99 20.46 -7.88
N THR A 229 10.92 21.06 -8.41
CA THR A 229 11.01 22.27 -9.23
C THR A 229 11.59 23.44 -8.43
N ARG A 230 11.06 23.70 -7.23
CA ARG A 230 11.54 24.76 -6.34
C ARG A 230 13.01 24.53 -5.95
N ILE A 231 13.38 23.31 -5.61
CA ILE A 231 14.78 22.94 -5.30
C ILE A 231 15.68 23.19 -6.51
N THR A 232 15.22 22.85 -7.72
CA THR A 232 15.97 23.11 -8.95
C THR A 232 16.19 24.61 -9.18
N ALA A 233 15.21 25.47 -8.92
CA ALA A 233 15.38 26.91 -9.00
C ALA A 233 16.45 27.41 -7.99
N MET A 234 16.39 26.91 -6.74
CA MET A 234 17.40 27.25 -5.72
C MET A 234 18.80 26.75 -6.11
N ALA A 235 18.91 25.55 -6.67
CA ALA A 235 20.17 24.99 -7.16
C ALA A 235 20.72 25.82 -8.34
N SER A 236 19.88 26.21 -9.30
CA SER A 236 20.25 27.08 -10.42
C SER A 236 20.77 28.42 -9.91
N PHE A 237 20.08 29.06 -8.97
CA PHE A 237 20.53 30.30 -8.33
C PHE A 237 21.89 30.11 -7.62
N THR A 238 22.02 29.06 -6.82
CA THR A 238 23.28 28.76 -6.07
C THR A 238 24.45 28.54 -6.99
N LEU A 239 24.23 27.93 -8.15
CA LEU A 239 25.26 27.63 -9.14
C LEU A 239 25.54 28.80 -10.13
N ASP A 240 24.94 29.97 -9.93
CA ASP A 240 24.98 31.08 -10.91
C ASP A 240 24.63 30.54 -12.32
N GLY A 241 23.54 29.77 -12.39
CA GLY A 241 23.11 29.03 -13.56
C GLY A 241 22.56 29.93 -14.67
N ASN A 242 22.46 29.39 -15.88
CA ASN A 242 21.94 30.10 -17.03
C ASN A 242 20.43 29.89 -17.16
N ALA A 243 19.63 30.79 -16.62
CA ALA A 243 18.17 30.72 -16.66
C ALA A 243 17.58 30.73 -18.10
N HIS A 244 18.39 31.10 -19.10
CA HIS A 244 18.01 31.00 -20.52
C HIS A 244 17.63 29.57 -20.95
N HIS A 245 18.08 28.54 -20.22
CA HIS A 245 17.67 27.17 -20.44
C HIS A 245 16.20 26.90 -20.17
N PHE A 246 15.50 27.81 -19.53
CA PHE A 246 14.08 27.70 -19.21
C PHE A 246 13.19 28.59 -20.09
N ASP A 247 13.74 29.16 -21.18
CA ASP A 247 13.02 30.02 -22.12
C ASP A 247 11.79 29.30 -22.67
N ALA A 248 10.66 30.02 -22.78
CA ALA A 248 9.39 29.48 -23.22
C ALA A 248 9.43 28.85 -24.61
N THR A 249 10.25 29.42 -25.52
CA THR A 249 10.39 28.93 -26.90
C THR A 249 10.99 27.53 -26.94
N LEU A 250 11.95 27.20 -26.07
CA LEU A 250 12.52 25.85 -25.99
C LEU A 250 11.45 24.79 -25.73
N PHE A 251 10.47 25.10 -24.89
CA PHE A 251 9.42 24.15 -24.50
C PHE A 251 8.19 24.21 -25.40
N SER A 252 8.01 25.29 -26.17
CA SER A 252 6.94 25.37 -27.17
C SER A 252 7.21 24.49 -28.39
N VAL A 253 8.47 24.32 -28.78
CA VAL A 253 8.87 23.48 -29.93
C VAL A 253 9.03 22.00 -29.59
N LYS A 254 8.98 21.64 -28.30
CA LYS A 254 8.83 20.26 -27.79
C LYS A 254 7.67 20.25 -26.78
N PRO A 255 6.41 20.21 -27.24
CA PRO A 255 5.27 20.68 -26.49
C PRO A 255 4.67 19.63 -25.53
N HIS A 256 5.48 19.11 -24.59
CA HIS A 256 4.97 18.33 -23.46
C HIS A 256 4.46 19.29 -22.38
N PRO A 257 3.18 19.23 -22.00
CA PRO A 257 2.57 20.17 -21.06
C PRO A 257 3.29 20.27 -19.71
N GLY A 258 3.71 19.13 -19.13
CA GLY A 258 4.43 19.11 -17.87
C GLY A 258 5.80 19.77 -17.95
N GLN A 259 6.52 19.61 -19.05
CA GLN A 259 7.80 20.32 -19.27
C GLN A 259 7.58 21.83 -19.36
N GLN A 260 6.55 22.27 -20.08
CA GLN A 260 6.18 23.69 -20.20
C GLN A 260 5.83 24.27 -18.83
N GLN A 261 5.02 23.54 -18.05
CA GLN A 261 4.62 23.96 -16.71
C GLN A 261 5.78 24.09 -15.75
N VAL A 262 6.69 23.08 -15.72
CA VAL A 262 7.88 23.10 -14.86
C VAL A 262 8.81 24.24 -15.26
N ALA A 263 9.04 24.45 -16.55
CA ALA A 263 9.84 25.57 -17.04
C ALA A 263 9.22 26.94 -16.69
N ALA A 264 7.91 27.07 -16.77
CA ALA A 264 7.20 28.27 -16.34
C ALA A 264 7.37 28.54 -14.84
N TRP A 265 7.25 27.52 -14.00
CA TRP A 265 7.50 27.65 -12.56
C TRP A 265 8.93 28.08 -12.25
N LEU A 266 9.93 27.51 -12.96
CA LEU A 266 11.34 27.89 -12.80
C LEU A 266 11.58 29.37 -13.20
N ARG A 267 11.00 29.85 -14.30
CA ARG A 267 11.07 31.25 -14.69
C ARG A 267 10.48 32.17 -13.62
N THR A 268 9.32 31.81 -13.07
CA THR A 268 8.66 32.57 -12.01
C THR A 268 9.52 32.61 -10.75
N ASP A 269 10.05 31.47 -10.32
CA ASP A 269 10.88 31.37 -9.12
C ASP A 269 12.23 32.13 -9.26
N LEU A 270 12.78 32.17 -10.47
CA LEU A 270 14.01 32.89 -10.76
C LEU A 270 13.76 34.38 -11.12
N HIS A 271 12.51 34.84 -11.02
CA HIS A 271 12.08 36.21 -11.38
C HIS A 271 12.52 36.61 -12.79
N CYS A 272 12.40 35.74 -13.76
CA CYS A 272 12.93 35.93 -15.09
C CYS A 272 11.96 35.43 -16.16
N GLU A 273 11.01 36.27 -16.57
CA GLU A 273 10.06 35.97 -17.65
C GLU A 273 10.74 35.84 -19.02
N GLN A 274 11.78 36.65 -19.26
CA GLN A 274 12.63 36.57 -20.44
C GLN A 274 14.09 36.42 -20.00
N PRO A 275 14.56 35.17 -19.78
CA PRO A 275 15.88 34.93 -19.24
C PRO A 275 16.99 35.48 -20.16
N LEU A 276 17.86 36.30 -19.59
CA LEU A 276 19.05 36.72 -20.26
C LEU A 276 20.08 35.58 -20.31
N ARG A 277 20.78 35.48 -21.41
CA ARG A 277 21.88 34.54 -21.56
C ARG A 277 23.02 34.86 -20.62
N ASN A 278 23.42 33.87 -19.81
CA ASN A 278 24.64 34.01 -19.03
C ASN A 278 25.86 33.82 -19.90
N GLU A 279 26.67 34.88 -20.07
CA GLU A 279 27.85 34.86 -20.95
C GLU A 279 29.01 34.05 -20.37
N LYS A 280 29.08 33.89 -19.05
CA LYS A 280 30.14 33.11 -18.38
C LYS A 280 30.05 31.62 -18.70
N ARG A 281 28.82 31.13 -18.93
CA ARG A 281 28.58 29.73 -19.20
C ARG A 281 27.45 29.54 -20.21
N LEU A 282 27.81 29.02 -21.37
CA LEU A 282 26.84 28.82 -22.46
C LEU A 282 25.77 27.76 -22.09
N GLN A 283 26.16 26.69 -21.45
CA GLN A 283 25.25 25.58 -21.11
C GLN A 283 25.57 25.04 -19.71
N ASP A 284 24.56 24.98 -18.89
CA ASP A 284 24.60 24.25 -17.64
C ASP A 284 24.61 22.74 -17.86
N ARG A 285 24.95 21.99 -16.81
CA ARG A 285 24.87 20.54 -16.84
C ARG A 285 23.42 20.07 -16.92
N TYR A 286 23.25 18.84 -17.37
CA TYR A 286 21.93 18.25 -17.62
C TYR A 286 21.03 18.27 -16.39
N SER A 287 21.57 18.03 -15.19
CA SER A 287 20.79 18.09 -13.97
C SER A 287 20.15 19.45 -13.67
N ILE A 288 20.64 20.53 -14.30
CA ILE A 288 20.00 21.86 -14.23
C ILE A 288 19.12 22.07 -15.47
N ARG A 289 19.72 22.09 -16.66
CA ARG A 289 19.00 22.48 -17.89
C ARG A 289 17.97 21.47 -18.37
N CYS A 290 18.11 20.18 -18.02
CA CYS A 290 17.13 19.15 -18.35
C CYS A 290 16.13 18.87 -17.22
N ALA A 291 16.17 19.61 -16.10
CA ALA A 291 15.24 19.39 -15.00
C ALA A 291 13.76 19.45 -15.43
N PRO A 292 13.30 20.39 -16.28
CA PRO A 292 11.93 20.37 -16.78
C PRO A 292 11.57 19.10 -17.56
N HIS A 293 12.56 18.50 -18.25
CA HIS A 293 12.36 17.27 -19.02
C HIS A 293 12.22 16.04 -18.13
N VAL A 294 12.84 16.05 -16.95
CA VAL A 294 12.75 14.94 -15.97
C VAL A 294 11.49 15.08 -15.12
N ILE A 295 11.30 16.24 -14.48
CA ILE A 295 10.15 16.49 -13.59
C ILE A 295 8.85 16.48 -14.40
N GLY A 296 8.87 17.04 -15.61
CA GLY A 296 7.73 17.11 -16.51
C GLY A 296 7.13 15.76 -16.87
N VAL A 297 7.93 14.68 -16.90
CA VAL A 297 7.41 13.31 -17.15
C VAL A 297 6.42 12.90 -16.07
N LEU A 298 6.75 13.11 -14.79
CA LEU A 298 5.81 12.81 -13.71
C LEU A 298 4.62 13.77 -13.74
N THR A 299 4.87 15.07 -14.02
CA THR A 299 3.80 16.08 -14.11
C THR A 299 2.78 15.71 -15.22
N ASP A 300 3.25 15.26 -16.37
CA ASP A 300 2.39 14.79 -17.47
C ASP A 300 1.64 13.48 -17.14
N ALA A 301 2.25 12.63 -16.30
CA ALA A 301 1.64 11.38 -15.89
C ALA A 301 0.53 11.57 -14.83
N LEU A 302 0.61 12.61 -13.99
CA LEU A 302 -0.31 12.82 -12.87
C LEU A 302 -1.80 12.79 -13.26
N PRO A 303 -2.29 13.43 -14.34
CA PRO A 303 -3.69 13.38 -14.72
C PRO A 303 -4.19 11.96 -15.03
N TRP A 304 -3.37 11.18 -15.73
CA TRP A 304 -3.68 9.79 -16.05
C TRP A 304 -3.66 8.90 -14.80
N LEU A 305 -2.65 9.07 -13.94
CA LEU A 305 -2.54 8.36 -12.66
C LEU A 305 -3.75 8.64 -11.77
N ARG A 306 -4.15 9.92 -11.66
CA ARG A 306 -5.36 10.34 -10.94
C ARG A 306 -6.60 9.62 -11.46
N SER A 307 -6.81 9.67 -12.77
CA SER A 307 -7.99 9.05 -13.39
C SER A 307 -8.05 7.54 -13.09
N SER A 308 -6.93 6.84 -13.18
CA SER A 308 -6.85 5.40 -12.88
C SER A 308 -7.18 5.11 -11.43
N ILE A 309 -6.61 5.89 -10.50
CA ILE A 309 -6.81 5.70 -9.05
C ILE A 309 -8.24 6.05 -8.63
N GLU A 310 -8.79 7.19 -9.10
CA GLU A 310 -10.14 7.62 -8.73
C GLU A 310 -11.23 6.73 -9.34
N ASN A 311 -11.01 6.18 -10.52
CA ASN A 311 -11.91 5.17 -11.08
C ASN A 311 -11.94 3.91 -10.21
N GLU A 312 -10.78 3.39 -9.78
CA GLU A 312 -10.71 2.23 -8.90
C GLU A 312 -11.31 2.52 -7.53
N LEU A 313 -11.00 3.68 -6.94
CA LEU A 313 -11.53 4.16 -5.66
C LEU A 313 -13.07 4.15 -5.63
N ASN A 314 -13.68 4.52 -6.76
CA ASN A 314 -15.13 4.66 -6.90
C ASN A 314 -15.79 3.45 -7.55
N SER A 315 -15.11 2.32 -7.65
CA SER A 315 -15.63 1.08 -8.23
C SER A 315 -16.26 0.16 -7.19
N ALA A 316 -17.23 -0.65 -7.61
CA ALA A 316 -17.60 -1.87 -6.92
C ALA A 316 -16.66 -2.97 -7.42
N ASN A 317 -15.82 -3.52 -6.54
CA ASN A 317 -14.68 -4.34 -6.95
C ASN A 317 -14.58 -5.71 -6.25
N ASP A 318 -15.69 -6.25 -5.78
CA ASP A 318 -15.76 -7.61 -5.27
C ASP A 318 -16.37 -8.60 -6.30
N ASN A 319 -16.51 -9.85 -5.94
CA ASN A 319 -17.12 -10.91 -6.73
C ASN A 319 -17.78 -11.95 -5.79
N PRO A 320 -19.02 -12.35 -6.08
CA PRO A 320 -19.89 -11.89 -7.15
C PRO A 320 -20.47 -10.48 -6.90
N ILE A 321 -20.81 -9.79 -7.98
CA ILE A 321 -21.59 -8.56 -7.96
C ILE A 321 -23.07 -8.91 -7.79
N ILE A 322 -23.73 -8.21 -6.89
CA ILE A 322 -25.16 -8.31 -6.64
C ILE A 322 -25.85 -7.08 -7.24
N ASP A 323 -26.56 -7.24 -8.32
CA ASP A 323 -27.33 -6.17 -8.95
C ASP A 323 -28.71 -6.05 -8.27
N PRO A 324 -28.95 -5.03 -7.41
CA PRO A 324 -30.20 -4.92 -6.65
C PRO A 324 -31.37 -4.44 -7.51
N ASP A 325 -31.11 -3.85 -8.66
CA ASP A 325 -32.16 -3.25 -9.47
C ASP A 325 -32.75 -4.26 -10.47
N GLN A 326 -31.92 -5.20 -10.96
CA GLN A 326 -32.36 -6.27 -11.88
C GLN A 326 -32.37 -7.66 -11.21
N GLU A 327 -32.10 -7.72 -9.91
CA GLU A 327 -32.09 -8.95 -9.10
C GLU A 327 -31.23 -10.07 -9.74
N ARG A 328 -29.96 -9.73 -10.03
CA ARG A 328 -29.03 -10.67 -10.66
C ARG A 328 -27.77 -10.84 -9.83
N VAL A 329 -27.21 -12.03 -9.89
CA VAL A 329 -25.88 -12.34 -9.41
C VAL A 329 -24.95 -12.48 -10.60
N LEU A 330 -23.89 -11.67 -10.63
CA LEU A 330 -22.97 -11.60 -11.77
C LEU A 330 -21.56 -11.98 -11.31
N HIS A 331 -20.99 -12.98 -11.93
CA HIS A 331 -19.63 -13.46 -11.62
C HIS A 331 -18.63 -12.85 -12.60
N GLY A 332 -17.57 -12.24 -12.08
CA GLY A 332 -16.56 -11.57 -12.90
C GLY A 332 -15.23 -11.38 -12.14
N GLY A 333 -14.33 -10.63 -12.74
CA GLY A 333 -12.98 -10.38 -12.24
C GLY A 333 -12.79 -8.97 -11.66
N HIS A 334 -13.79 -8.34 -11.07
CA HIS A 334 -13.75 -6.95 -10.61
C HIS A 334 -12.72 -6.68 -9.50
N PHE A 335 -12.24 -7.73 -8.87
CA PHE A 335 -11.14 -7.71 -7.89
C PHE A 335 -9.75 -7.55 -8.52
N TYR A 336 -9.64 -7.55 -9.85
CA TYR A 336 -8.33 -7.50 -10.51
C TYR A 336 -7.78 -6.07 -10.56
N GLY A 337 -6.76 -5.79 -9.76
CA GLY A 337 -6.17 -4.46 -9.58
C GLY A 337 -5.13 -4.06 -10.63
N GLY A 338 -5.26 -4.47 -11.90
CA GLY A 338 -4.26 -4.22 -12.95
C GLY A 338 -4.00 -2.73 -13.22
N HIS A 339 -5.03 -1.89 -13.15
CA HIS A 339 -4.87 -0.44 -13.32
C HIS A 339 -4.04 0.17 -12.19
N ILE A 340 -4.26 -0.24 -10.94
CA ILE A 340 -3.47 0.25 -9.80
C ILE A 340 -2.03 -0.27 -9.90
N ALA A 341 -1.81 -1.55 -10.23
CA ALA A 341 -0.47 -2.11 -10.41
C ALA A 341 0.32 -1.32 -11.45
N PHE A 342 -0.24 -1.10 -12.64
CA PHE A 342 0.42 -0.36 -13.72
C PHE A 342 0.67 1.11 -13.36
N ALA A 343 -0.30 1.78 -12.73
CA ALA A 343 -0.17 3.15 -12.28
C ALA A 343 0.96 3.30 -11.24
N MET A 344 1.03 2.40 -10.26
CA MET A 344 2.05 2.46 -9.21
C MET A 344 3.45 2.12 -9.73
N ASP A 345 3.59 1.14 -10.61
CA ASP A 345 4.87 0.80 -11.23
C ASP A 345 5.39 1.93 -12.12
N SER A 346 4.52 2.59 -12.86
CA SER A 346 4.87 3.77 -13.66
C SER A 346 5.28 4.95 -12.79
N MET A 347 4.54 5.21 -11.70
CA MET A 347 4.87 6.28 -10.75
C MET A 347 6.22 6.04 -10.07
N LYS A 348 6.52 4.82 -9.64
CA LYS A 348 7.83 4.48 -9.04
C LYS A 348 8.98 4.86 -9.95
N ASN A 349 8.88 4.51 -11.24
CA ASN A 349 9.92 4.81 -12.20
C ASN A 349 10.12 6.33 -12.39
N ALA A 350 9.04 7.09 -12.51
CA ALA A 350 9.12 8.55 -12.65
C ALA A 350 9.69 9.23 -11.41
N VAL A 351 9.29 8.79 -10.21
CA VAL A 351 9.82 9.32 -8.93
C VAL A 351 11.30 8.99 -8.76
N ALA A 352 11.74 7.80 -9.14
CA ALA A 352 13.16 7.42 -9.10
C ALA A 352 14.03 8.34 -9.95
N ASN A 353 13.55 8.75 -11.14
CA ASN A 353 14.25 9.71 -11.99
C ASN A 353 14.36 11.11 -11.37
N ILE A 354 13.35 11.55 -10.62
CA ILE A 354 13.44 12.81 -9.86
C ILE A 354 14.50 12.69 -8.75
N ALA A 355 14.54 11.56 -8.04
CA ALA A 355 15.55 11.32 -7.01
C ALA A 355 16.98 11.38 -7.58
N ASP A 356 17.23 10.75 -8.74
CA ASP A 356 18.52 10.82 -9.43
C ASP A 356 18.85 12.26 -9.85
N LEU A 357 17.89 13.00 -10.41
CA LEU A 357 18.06 14.41 -10.77
C LEU A 357 18.55 15.25 -9.58
N LEU A 358 17.85 15.15 -8.45
CA LEU A 358 18.16 15.94 -7.25
C LEU A 358 19.51 15.57 -6.65
N ASP A 359 19.88 14.29 -6.69
CA ASP A 359 21.20 13.82 -6.28
C ASP A 359 22.31 14.44 -7.15
N ARG A 360 22.12 14.50 -8.48
CA ARG A 360 23.09 15.15 -9.39
C ARG A 360 23.20 16.64 -9.14
N GLN A 361 22.11 17.33 -8.83
CA GLN A 361 22.16 18.75 -8.46
C GLN A 361 22.96 18.97 -7.17
N MET A 362 22.78 18.13 -6.16
CA MET A 362 23.58 18.19 -4.94
C MET A 362 25.07 17.99 -5.24
N ALA A 363 25.40 17.00 -6.05
CA ALA A 363 26.80 16.75 -6.43
C ALA A 363 27.47 17.94 -7.09
N LEU A 364 26.76 18.74 -7.91
CA LEU A 364 27.29 19.95 -8.50
C LEU A 364 27.56 21.05 -7.45
N MET A 365 26.68 21.21 -6.48
CA MET A 365 26.81 22.27 -5.47
C MET A 365 27.97 22.02 -4.50
N VAL A 366 28.26 20.78 -4.15
CA VAL A 366 29.33 20.45 -3.20
C VAL A 366 30.73 20.42 -3.82
N ASP A 367 30.80 20.37 -5.14
CA ASP A 367 32.08 20.30 -5.88
C ASP A 367 32.54 21.70 -6.32
N SER A 368 33.67 22.17 -5.78
CA SER A 368 34.22 23.48 -6.08
C SER A 368 34.59 23.69 -7.54
N ARG A 369 34.76 22.62 -8.33
CA ARG A 369 35.02 22.72 -9.79
C ARG A 369 33.77 23.14 -10.56
N TYR A 370 32.57 22.99 -9.95
CA TYR A 370 31.31 23.15 -10.66
C TYR A 370 30.34 24.16 -9.99
N ASN A 371 30.64 24.60 -8.77
CA ASN A 371 29.74 25.45 -7.99
C ASN A 371 30.04 26.97 -8.11
N ASN A 372 30.80 27.36 -9.16
CA ASN A 372 31.07 28.76 -9.48
C ASN A 372 31.69 29.58 -8.33
N GLY A 373 32.70 29.00 -7.65
CA GLY A 373 33.50 29.72 -6.64
C GLY A 373 32.98 29.60 -5.20
N LEU A 374 31.98 28.81 -4.96
CA LEU A 374 31.60 28.44 -3.59
C LEU A 374 32.66 27.52 -2.96
N PRO A 375 32.77 27.48 -1.62
CA PRO A 375 33.68 26.58 -0.95
C PRO A 375 33.38 25.12 -1.25
N ALA A 376 34.41 24.27 -1.28
CA ALA A 376 34.26 22.84 -1.38
C ALA A 376 33.32 22.32 -0.28
N ASN A 377 32.40 21.41 -0.65
CA ASN A 377 31.37 20.87 0.24
C ASN A 377 30.51 21.94 0.92
N LEU A 378 30.43 23.14 0.35
CA LEU A 378 29.69 24.29 0.90
C LEU A 378 30.08 24.61 2.35
N SER A 379 31.37 24.42 2.72
CA SER A 379 31.85 24.71 4.07
C SER A 379 31.76 26.21 4.36
N GLY A 380 31.09 26.60 5.44
CA GLY A 380 30.97 27.97 5.92
C GLY A 380 32.15 28.40 6.83
N ALA A 381 33.13 27.54 7.08
CA ALA A 381 34.25 27.85 7.96
C ALA A 381 35.26 28.82 7.33
N THR A 382 35.78 29.74 8.11
CA THR A 382 36.79 30.74 7.70
C THR A 382 38.06 30.61 8.55
N GLY A 383 39.17 31.15 8.04
CA GLY A 383 40.46 31.15 8.71
C GLY A 383 40.99 29.74 8.99
N PRO A 384 41.74 29.53 10.10
CA PRO A 384 42.33 28.22 10.42
C PRO A 384 41.32 27.06 10.53
N ARG A 385 40.06 27.34 10.89
CA ARG A 385 39.00 26.35 11.00
C ARG A 385 38.61 25.75 9.65
N ALA A 386 38.86 26.44 8.54
CA ALA A 386 38.59 25.87 7.19
C ALA A 386 39.37 24.62 6.90
N ALA A 387 40.55 24.43 7.55
CA ALA A 387 41.38 23.23 7.36
C ALA A 387 40.78 21.96 7.97
N ILE A 388 39.89 22.06 8.93
CA ILE A 388 39.31 20.94 9.66
C ILE A 388 37.78 20.81 9.47
N ASN A 389 37.15 21.80 8.81
CA ASN A 389 35.71 21.76 8.57
C ASN A 389 35.43 21.14 7.20
N HIS A 390 34.60 20.14 7.19
CA HIS A 390 34.27 19.37 5.97
C HIS A 390 32.92 19.74 5.35
N GLY A 391 32.19 20.70 5.95
CA GLY A 391 30.87 21.11 5.43
C GLY A 391 29.93 19.94 5.22
N LEU A 392 29.31 19.88 4.03
CA LEU A 392 28.34 18.86 3.66
C LEU A 392 28.96 17.61 2.98
N LYS A 393 30.26 17.37 3.17
CA LYS A 393 31.01 16.28 2.52
C LYS A 393 30.36 14.90 2.68
N ALA A 394 29.79 14.61 3.84
CA ALA A 394 29.15 13.33 4.14
C ALA A 394 27.64 13.31 3.87
N LEU A 395 27.03 14.43 3.50
CA LEU A 395 25.60 14.51 3.21
C LEU A 395 25.30 13.96 1.80
N GLN A 396 25.41 12.67 1.63
CA GLN A 396 25.22 12.00 0.35
C GLN A 396 24.42 10.74 0.54
N ILE A 397 23.16 10.76 0.07
CA ILE A 397 22.25 9.62 0.12
C ILE A 397 21.87 9.24 -1.30
N SER A 398 22.16 8.00 -1.69
CA SER A 398 21.78 7.48 -3.00
C SER A 398 21.57 5.97 -2.93
N VAL A 399 20.59 5.48 -3.69
CA VAL A 399 20.37 4.05 -3.94
C VAL A 399 21.09 3.57 -5.20
N PHE A 400 21.72 4.47 -5.95
CA PHE A 400 22.46 4.17 -7.17
C PHE A 400 23.96 4.45 -6.97
N SER A 401 24.81 3.77 -7.76
CA SER A 401 26.24 4.04 -7.78
C SER A 401 26.51 5.47 -8.24
N ARG A 402 27.38 6.17 -7.52
CA ARG A 402 27.78 7.55 -7.80
C ARG A 402 29.21 7.81 -7.35
N SER A 403 29.86 8.81 -7.93
CA SER A 403 31.12 9.30 -7.41
C SER A 403 30.87 10.20 -6.19
N THR A 404 31.76 10.14 -5.22
CA THR A 404 31.70 10.93 -4.00
C THR A 404 32.99 11.74 -3.81
N GLU A 405 33.02 12.63 -2.82
CA GLU A 405 34.15 13.45 -2.49
C GLU A 405 34.73 14.21 -3.70
N CYS A 406 33.92 15.10 -4.29
CA CYS A 406 34.35 15.91 -5.43
C CYS A 406 34.93 15.07 -6.60
N HIS A 407 34.38 13.89 -6.80
CA HIS A 407 34.83 12.88 -7.78
C HIS A 407 36.20 12.24 -7.48
N ASN A 408 36.76 12.43 -6.30
CA ASN A 408 37.94 11.69 -5.90
C ASN A 408 37.62 10.20 -5.67
N GLN A 409 36.40 9.90 -5.23
CA GLN A 409 35.86 8.55 -5.10
C GLN A 409 34.87 8.29 -6.25
N ASP A 410 35.39 8.19 -7.46
CA ASP A 410 34.61 8.07 -8.70
C ASP A 410 34.02 6.67 -8.91
N LYS A 411 34.48 5.67 -8.15
CA LYS A 411 33.96 4.31 -8.13
C LYS A 411 33.72 3.84 -6.70
N VAL A 412 32.43 3.69 -6.35
CA VAL A 412 32.00 3.18 -5.04
C VAL A 412 31.41 1.77 -5.17
N SER A 413 31.56 0.96 -4.14
CA SER A 413 31.12 -0.44 -4.16
C SER A 413 29.60 -0.61 -4.00
N MET A 414 28.92 0.35 -3.37
CA MET A 414 27.51 0.24 -2.92
C MET A 414 27.28 -0.95 -1.99
N GLY A 415 28.33 -1.44 -1.34
CA GLY A 415 28.31 -2.68 -0.56
C GLY A 415 27.28 -2.72 0.54
N THR A 416 27.13 -1.62 1.28
CA THR A 416 26.13 -1.53 2.36
C THR A 416 24.70 -1.52 1.81
N ILE A 417 24.45 -0.84 0.68
CA ILE A 417 23.12 -0.82 0.02
C ILE A 417 22.81 -2.22 -0.49
N ALA A 418 23.76 -2.84 -1.23
CA ALA A 418 23.58 -4.20 -1.72
C ALA A 418 23.33 -5.22 -0.58
N ALA A 419 24.02 -5.06 0.56
CA ALA A 419 23.81 -5.92 1.73
C ALA A 419 22.42 -5.71 2.34
N ARG A 420 21.95 -4.48 2.46
CA ARG A 420 20.59 -4.18 2.95
C ARG A 420 19.51 -4.75 2.04
N ASP A 421 19.64 -4.57 0.73
CA ASP A 421 18.71 -5.14 -0.25
C ASP A 421 18.73 -6.66 -0.19
N CYS A 422 19.92 -7.26 -0.03
CA CYS A 422 20.06 -8.70 0.17
C CYS A 422 19.37 -9.19 1.46
N LEU A 423 19.50 -8.47 2.57
CA LEU A 423 18.80 -8.78 3.81
C LEU A 423 17.28 -8.71 3.64
N ARG A 424 16.79 -7.74 2.88
CA ARG A 424 15.35 -7.65 2.57
C ARG A 424 14.87 -8.84 1.73
N VAL A 425 15.64 -9.23 0.72
CA VAL A 425 15.34 -10.42 -0.10
C VAL A 425 15.38 -11.69 0.77
N LEU A 426 16.38 -11.82 1.67
CA LEU A 426 16.45 -12.92 2.61
C LEU A 426 15.25 -12.98 3.55
N GLU A 427 14.84 -11.85 4.11
CA GLU A 427 13.62 -11.77 4.95
C GLU A 427 12.38 -12.28 4.22
N LEU A 428 12.16 -11.85 2.98
CA LEU A 428 11.06 -12.34 2.15
C LEU A 428 11.19 -13.83 1.85
N THR A 429 12.40 -14.32 1.62
CA THR A 429 12.66 -15.73 1.38
C THR A 429 12.38 -16.57 2.64
N GLU A 430 12.77 -16.11 3.82
CA GLU A 430 12.46 -16.74 5.11
C GLU A 430 10.95 -16.86 5.34
N GLN A 431 10.17 -15.86 4.93
CA GLN A 431 8.70 -15.90 4.99
C GLN A 431 8.13 -17.00 4.07
N VAL A 432 8.65 -17.12 2.85
CA VAL A 432 8.29 -18.21 1.94
C VAL A 432 8.64 -19.56 2.55
N VAL A 433 9.84 -19.69 3.15
CA VAL A 433 10.29 -20.91 3.85
C VAL A 433 9.36 -21.25 5.01
N ALA A 434 8.98 -20.28 5.84
CA ALA A 434 8.05 -20.49 6.94
C ALA A 434 6.70 -21.04 6.45
N ALA A 435 6.14 -20.46 5.39
CA ALA A 435 4.90 -20.95 4.78
C ALA A 435 5.06 -22.38 4.24
N LEU A 436 6.20 -22.69 3.62
CA LEU A 436 6.48 -24.01 3.08
C LEU A 436 6.67 -25.06 4.20
N LEU A 437 7.28 -24.69 5.34
CA LEU A 437 7.40 -25.59 6.49
C LEU A 437 6.05 -26.00 7.06
N VAL A 438 5.08 -25.09 7.13
CA VAL A 438 3.68 -25.42 7.48
C VAL A 438 3.13 -26.43 6.46
N THR A 439 3.34 -26.16 5.18
CA THR A 439 2.84 -26.98 4.08
C THR A 439 3.39 -28.40 4.13
N VAL A 440 4.70 -28.58 4.29
CA VAL A 440 5.30 -29.91 4.33
C VAL A 440 4.92 -30.66 5.60
N ARG A 441 4.84 -29.97 6.75
CA ARG A 441 4.36 -30.53 8.01
C ARG A 441 2.94 -31.10 7.84
N GLN A 442 2.07 -30.33 7.23
CA GLN A 442 0.69 -30.73 6.96
C GLN A 442 0.63 -31.93 5.99
N GLY A 443 1.42 -31.89 4.92
CA GLY A 443 1.46 -32.96 3.93
C GLY A 443 1.90 -34.29 4.54
N VAL A 444 2.95 -34.29 5.38
CA VAL A 444 3.41 -35.50 6.07
C VAL A 444 2.36 -36.03 7.04
N TRP A 445 1.72 -35.14 7.82
CA TRP A 445 0.64 -35.54 8.72
C TRP A 445 -0.53 -36.19 8.00
N LEU A 446 -1.03 -35.61 6.90
CA LEU A 446 -2.13 -36.17 6.11
C LEU A 446 -1.78 -37.53 5.55
N ARG A 447 -0.53 -37.74 5.15
CA ARG A 447 -0.08 -39.00 4.60
C ARG A 447 0.03 -40.09 5.66
N SER A 448 0.55 -39.74 6.85
CA SER A 448 0.73 -40.70 7.95
C SER A 448 -0.56 -41.03 8.69
N GLU A 449 -1.45 -40.05 8.89
CA GLU A 449 -2.64 -40.20 9.73
C GLU A 449 -3.89 -40.64 8.96
N ARG A 450 -4.03 -40.21 7.69
CA ARG A 450 -5.27 -40.42 6.92
C ARG A 450 -5.21 -41.53 5.85
N GLN A 451 -4.02 -42.09 5.62
CA GLN A 451 -3.87 -43.20 4.63
C GLN A 451 -3.03 -44.34 5.17
N PRO A 452 -3.38 -44.94 6.33
CA PRO A 452 -2.66 -46.11 6.81
C PRO A 452 -2.88 -47.28 5.86
N GLY A 453 -1.78 -47.90 5.37
CA GLY A 453 -1.83 -49.14 4.59
C GLY A 453 -1.59 -49.01 3.08
N THR A 454 -1.25 -47.84 2.55
CA THR A 454 -0.75 -47.74 1.16
C THR A 454 0.78 -47.88 1.13
N ALA A 455 1.36 -48.38 0.04
CA ALA A 455 2.80 -48.60 -0.13
C ALA A 455 3.69 -47.35 -0.03
N LEU A 456 3.06 -46.17 0.16
CA LEU A 456 3.70 -44.85 0.40
C LEU A 456 3.70 -44.46 1.90
N THR A 457 3.31 -45.35 2.80
CA THR A 457 3.16 -45.09 4.24
C THR A 457 4.42 -45.40 5.08
N GLU A 458 5.57 -45.51 4.47
CA GLU A 458 6.79 -45.49 5.27
C GLU A 458 6.93 -44.10 5.87
N LEU A 459 6.81 -44.02 7.20
CA LEU A 459 7.08 -42.81 7.95
C LEU A 459 8.48 -42.33 7.64
N PRO A 460 8.73 -41.00 7.58
CA PRO A 460 10.07 -40.47 7.42
C PRO A 460 11.00 -41.12 8.45
N GLN A 461 12.18 -41.57 8.02
CA GLN A 461 13.20 -42.14 8.89
C GLN A 461 14.38 -41.20 9.05
N GLY A 462 15.19 -41.42 10.08
CA GLY A 462 16.42 -40.66 10.31
C GLY A 462 16.19 -39.16 10.47
N ARG A 463 16.93 -38.35 9.72
CA ARG A 463 16.91 -36.88 9.82
C ARG A 463 15.53 -36.26 9.41
N LEU A 464 14.84 -36.88 8.51
CA LEU A 464 13.47 -36.40 8.14
C LEU A 464 12.48 -36.65 9.26
N ALA A 465 12.56 -37.77 9.96
CA ALA A 465 11.73 -38.04 11.15
C ALA A 465 12.00 -37.03 12.27
N ALA A 466 13.29 -36.74 12.52
CA ALA A 466 13.67 -35.73 13.49
C ALA A 466 13.13 -34.34 13.18
N MET A 467 13.22 -33.91 11.91
CA MET A 467 12.68 -32.63 11.46
C MET A 467 11.15 -32.60 11.56
N GLN A 468 10.46 -33.63 11.14
CA GLN A 468 9.01 -33.76 11.27
C GLN A 468 8.54 -33.66 12.73
N GLN A 469 9.27 -34.33 13.64
CA GLN A 469 8.96 -34.27 15.07
C GLN A 469 9.19 -32.86 15.63
N ALA A 470 10.27 -32.19 15.22
CA ALA A 470 10.55 -30.81 15.65
C ALA A 470 9.44 -29.86 15.16
N LEU A 471 9.02 -29.97 13.90
CA LEU A 471 7.91 -29.18 13.37
C LEU A 471 6.58 -29.52 14.06
N ALA A 472 6.36 -30.77 14.43
CA ALA A 472 5.14 -31.19 15.12
C ALA A 472 5.00 -30.57 16.53
N ASN A 473 6.13 -30.24 17.18
CA ASN A 473 6.13 -29.56 18.46
C ASN A 473 5.76 -28.07 18.34
N ASP A 474 6.06 -27.46 17.20
CA ASP A 474 5.85 -26.02 16.96
C ASP A 474 4.53 -25.74 16.22
N ILE A 475 4.04 -26.68 15.41
CA ILE A 475 2.90 -26.50 14.50
C ILE A 475 1.90 -27.64 14.67
N ALA A 476 0.69 -27.33 15.13
CA ALA A 476 -0.41 -28.27 15.15
C ALA A 476 -0.90 -28.58 13.71
N PRO A 477 -1.44 -29.79 13.44
CA PRO A 477 -2.08 -30.07 12.16
C PRO A 477 -3.25 -29.09 11.93
N VAL A 478 -3.42 -28.72 10.66
CA VAL A 478 -4.58 -27.92 10.22
C VAL A 478 -5.69 -28.90 9.84
N ALA A 479 -6.44 -29.32 10.86
CA ALA A 479 -7.62 -30.18 10.68
C ALA A 479 -8.85 -29.36 10.32
N GLU A 480 -8.93 -28.13 10.84
CA GLU A 480 -9.94 -27.11 10.54
C GLU A 480 -9.24 -25.77 10.32
N ASP A 481 -9.91 -24.85 9.64
CA ASP A 481 -9.39 -23.51 9.36
C ASP A 481 -9.13 -22.75 10.65
N ARG A 482 -7.95 -22.15 10.72
CA ARG A 482 -7.52 -21.34 11.85
C ARG A 482 -6.48 -20.30 11.40
N MET A 483 -6.27 -19.30 12.19
CA MET A 483 -5.23 -18.30 11.96
C MET A 483 -3.85 -18.96 12.10
N LEU A 484 -2.99 -18.80 11.07
CA LEU A 484 -1.65 -19.38 11.00
C LEU A 484 -0.51 -18.39 11.31
N GLU A 485 -0.83 -17.11 11.46
CA GLU A 485 0.18 -16.06 11.70
C GLU A 485 1.10 -16.36 12.91
N PRO A 486 0.59 -16.81 14.08
CA PRO A 486 1.45 -17.11 15.22
C PRO A 486 2.51 -18.17 14.92
N GLU A 487 2.11 -19.26 14.23
CA GLU A 487 3.05 -20.31 13.84
C GLU A 487 4.04 -19.83 12.78
N LEU A 488 3.61 -19.03 11.81
CA LEU A 488 4.52 -18.44 10.82
C LEU A 488 5.56 -17.53 11.48
N ARG A 489 5.15 -16.71 12.45
CA ARG A 489 6.10 -15.89 13.23
C ARG A 489 7.05 -16.72 14.07
N LEU A 490 6.56 -17.79 14.70
CA LEU A 490 7.40 -18.72 15.44
C LEU A 490 8.44 -19.39 14.53
N LEU A 491 8.02 -19.87 13.37
CA LEU A 491 8.91 -20.48 12.38
C LEU A 491 9.98 -19.49 11.89
N LEU A 492 9.62 -18.22 11.64
CA LEU A 492 10.60 -17.18 11.30
C LEU A 492 11.66 -17.03 12.41
N GLN A 493 11.27 -17.03 13.67
CA GLN A 493 12.20 -17.00 14.79
C GLN A 493 13.10 -18.25 14.81
N ARG A 494 12.53 -19.43 14.56
CA ARG A 494 13.27 -20.71 14.49
C ARG A 494 14.28 -20.71 13.33
N ILE A 495 13.88 -20.24 12.15
CA ILE A 495 14.75 -20.11 10.96
C ILE A 495 15.93 -19.19 11.28
N ARG A 496 15.67 -18.00 11.81
CA ARG A 496 16.69 -17.00 12.17
C ARG A 496 17.63 -17.52 13.28
N ALA A 497 17.10 -18.28 14.23
CA ALA A 497 17.89 -18.93 15.29
C ALA A 497 18.62 -20.20 14.84
N ARG A 498 18.44 -20.66 13.57
CA ARG A 498 19.01 -21.92 13.06
C ARG A 498 18.70 -23.11 13.97
N ALA A 499 17.43 -23.21 14.39
CA ALA A 499 16.99 -24.12 15.45
C ALA A 499 17.10 -25.62 15.11
N TRP A 500 17.33 -25.97 13.86
CA TRP A 500 17.40 -27.37 13.41
C TRP A 500 18.80 -27.75 12.95
N SER A 501 19.29 -28.94 13.40
CA SER A 501 20.48 -29.54 12.82
C SER A 501 20.13 -30.15 11.45
N LEU A 502 20.79 -29.73 10.39
CA LEU A 502 20.44 -30.10 9.02
C LEU A 502 21.43 -31.11 8.42
N TYR A 503 22.71 -30.73 8.24
CA TYR A 503 23.73 -31.52 7.53
C TYR A 503 25.11 -31.29 8.17
N ASP A 504 25.20 -31.53 9.44
CA ASP A 504 26.49 -31.44 10.19
C ASP A 504 27.39 -32.63 9.87
#